data_843dbbe3908d2c8cb6f654fe385abf45
#
_entry.id   843dbbe3908d2c8cb6f654fe385abf45
#
_cell.length_a   1.000
_cell.length_b   1.000
_cell.length_c   1.000
_cell.angle_alpha   90.00
_cell.angle_beta   90.00
_cell.angle_gamma   90.00
#
_symmetry.space_group_name_H-M   'P 1'
#
loop_
_entity.id
_entity.type
_entity.pdbx_description
1 polymer ?
#
loop_
_entity_poly.entity_id
_entity_poly.type
_entity_poly.pdbx_seq_one_letter_code
_entity_poly.pdbx_strand_id
1 'polypeptide(L)'
;MKNILAGRPFFVLWILFAKCLLLAAEPSLPPNYPQALYDESKVPAFTLPDPLVMQSGEKVTDASMWMEKRRPELLALFQTEVYGRTMAGRPEKMTWKLTAADPNALNGRAISKKVVLYFDGTEAGPSMQMDITLPKQSRPVPMYMLAEWGSVLPEILDRGYGIIICKLTQIQADSPDRYTDSIRAFFAPPGQKEPKPDEWGAIGAWAWGLSRAMDYVQTDPDMDAEKVCLHGFSRFGKAAMWAGAQDTRFAITFSGESGCGGAVLVRRGFGETVKAVNSRFPHWFCGNFKKYNDNINALPVDWHELIALYAPRPVYIAVASEDYWGDPYGSFLAAKYAEPVYKLFGKTGLGVDEWPAVNTAVGDYIGFHNRTGGHGQTPYDWQQYLNFSDRHFRMNEYQNKQQTQR
;
A
#
# COMPACT_ATOMS: atom_id res chain seq x y z
N MET A 1 -62.36 -49.18 -51.67
CA MET A 1 -61.06 -49.58 -51.99
C MET A 1 -60.13 -48.89 -51.01
N LYS A 2 -59.34 -49.62 -50.33
CA LYS A 2 -58.86 -49.44 -48.95
C LYS A 2 -57.82 -48.35 -48.81
N ASN A 3 -58.08 -47.36 -47.93
CA ASN A 3 -57.10 -46.40 -47.39
C ASN A 3 -56.27 -47.07 -46.36
N ILE A 4 -54.96 -46.92 -46.46
CA ILE A 4 -53.98 -47.28 -45.40
C ILE A 4 -53.34 -45.96 -44.88
N LEU A 5 -53.67 -45.65 -43.61
CA LEU A 5 -53.06 -44.58 -42.83
C LEU A 5 -51.72 -45.08 -42.29
N ALA A 6 -50.63 -44.46 -42.67
CA ALA A 6 -49.32 -44.70 -42.12
C ALA A 6 -49.07 -43.69 -40.98
N GLY A 7 -48.95 -44.20 -39.74
CA GLY A 7 -48.56 -43.43 -38.54
C GLY A 7 -47.09 -43.07 -38.57
N ARG A 8 -46.77 -41.79 -38.27
CA ARG A 8 -45.42 -41.33 -38.01
C ARG A 8 -45.08 -41.52 -36.53
N PRO A 9 -43.91 -42.05 -36.18
CA PRO A 9 -43.47 -42.08 -34.79
C PRO A 9 -42.94 -40.72 -34.37
N PHE A 10 -43.42 -40.21 -33.23
CA PHE A 10 -42.83 -39.06 -32.52
C PHE A 10 -41.53 -39.51 -31.90
N PHE A 11 -40.39 -38.93 -32.35
CA PHE A 11 -39.13 -38.99 -31.67
C PHE A 11 -39.12 -37.91 -30.59
N VAL A 12 -39.21 -38.31 -29.32
CA VAL A 12 -38.94 -37.45 -28.16
C VAL A 12 -37.43 -37.39 -27.97
N LEU A 13 -36.87 -36.23 -28.36
CA LEU A 13 -35.43 -35.95 -28.16
C LEU A 13 -35.20 -35.53 -26.68
N TRP A 14 -34.68 -36.43 -25.89
CA TRP A 14 -34.17 -36.13 -24.53
C TRP A 14 -32.86 -35.36 -24.65
N ILE A 15 -32.91 -34.01 -24.45
CA ILE A 15 -31.71 -33.18 -24.32
C ILE A 15 -31.18 -33.39 -22.89
N LEU A 16 -30.19 -34.25 -22.76
CA LEU A 16 -29.38 -34.35 -21.56
C LEU A 16 -28.55 -33.07 -21.38
N PHE A 17 -29.01 -32.17 -20.52
CA PHE A 17 -28.14 -31.10 -19.98
C PHE A 17 -27.06 -31.72 -19.12
N ALA A 18 -25.93 -32.05 -19.68
CA ALA A 18 -24.72 -32.29 -18.94
C ALA A 18 -24.31 -30.95 -18.28
N LYS A 19 -24.60 -30.75 -17.00
CA LYS A 19 -23.95 -29.72 -16.19
C LYS A 19 -22.45 -30.07 -16.14
N CYS A 20 -21.67 -29.48 -17.03
CA CYS A 20 -20.23 -29.35 -16.80
C CYS A 20 -20.03 -28.50 -15.55
N LEU A 21 -19.89 -29.14 -14.40
CA LEU A 21 -19.21 -28.54 -13.28
C LEU A 21 -17.77 -28.32 -13.76
N LEU A 22 -17.46 -27.07 -14.15
CA LEU A 22 -16.10 -26.59 -14.15
C LEU A 22 -15.66 -26.67 -12.68
N LEU A 23 -15.01 -27.78 -12.31
CA LEU A 23 -14.15 -27.81 -11.14
C LEU A 23 -13.08 -26.74 -11.43
N ALA A 24 -13.23 -25.59 -10.78
CA ALA A 24 -12.12 -24.65 -10.71
C ALA A 24 -10.93 -25.43 -10.19
N ALA A 25 -9.84 -25.49 -10.96
CA ALA A 25 -8.62 -26.12 -10.51
C ALA A 25 -8.27 -25.52 -9.14
N GLU A 26 -8.04 -26.37 -8.14
CA GLU A 26 -7.57 -25.88 -6.85
C GLU A 26 -6.32 -25.04 -7.10
N PRO A 27 -6.23 -23.85 -6.50
CA PRO A 27 -5.09 -22.99 -6.72
C PRO A 27 -3.82 -23.74 -6.32
N SER A 28 -2.84 -23.76 -7.22
CA SER A 28 -1.55 -24.36 -6.92
C SER A 28 -0.93 -23.59 -5.76
N LEU A 29 -0.82 -24.26 -4.59
CA LEU A 29 -0.17 -23.70 -3.41
C LEU A 29 1.24 -23.21 -3.77
N PRO A 30 1.68 -22.05 -3.30
CA PRO A 30 3.04 -21.60 -3.49
C PRO A 30 3.98 -22.70 -2.99
N PRO A 31 4.90 -23.22 -3.81
CA PRO A 31 5.68 -24.44 -3.50
C PRO A 31 6.54 -24.33 -2.22
N ASN A 32 6.69 -23.13 -1.67
CA ASN A 32 7.56 -22.83 -0.53
C ASN A 32 6.84 -22.72 0.83
N TYR A 33 5.51 -22.87 0.89
CA TYR A 33 4.72 -22.66 2.14
C TYR A 33 3.60 -23.68 2.35
N PRO A 34 3.91 -25.00 2.36
CA PRO A 34 2.89 -26.05 2.45
C PRO A 34 2.13 -26.08 3.77
N GLN A 35 2.58 -25.34 4.80
CA GLN A 35 1.95 -25.31 6.14
C GLN A 35 1.05 -24.08 6.36
N ALA A 36 0.96 -23.16 5.39
CA ALA A 36 0.08 -22.01 5.50
C ALA A 36 -1.39 -22.42 5.30
N LEU A 37 -2.29 -21.71 5.97
CA LEU A 37 -3.73 -21.90 5.78
C LEU A 37 -4.16 -21.20 4.49
N TYR A 38 -4.80 -21.96 3.59
CA TYR A 38 -5.37 -21.47 2.34
C TYR A 38 -6.84 -21.86 2.13
N ASP A 39 -7.45 -22.50 3.13
CA ASP A 39 -8.83 -22.93 3.12
C ASP A 39 -9.66 -21.98 3.99
N GLU A 40 -10.49 -21.16 3.34
CA GLU A 40 -11.33 -20.15 4.01
C GLU A 40 -12.25 -20.78 5.09
N SER A 41 -12.70 -22.01 4.88
CA SER A 41 -13.56 -22.71 5.84
C SER A 41 -12.85 -23.07 7.15
N LYS A 42 -11.52 -23.03 7.16
CA LYS A 42 -10.67 -23.35 8.32
C LYS A 42 -10.13 -22.10 9.02
N VAL A 43 -10.47 -20.91 8.53
CA VAL A 43 -10.11 -19.67 9.21
C VAL A 43 -10.75 -19.66 10.60
N PRO A 44 -9.96 -19.54 11.68
CA PRO A 44 -10.50 -19.57 13.04
C PRO A 44 -11.37 -18.34 13.30
N ALA A 45 -12.31 -18.48 14.22
CA ALA A 45 -13.02 -17.31 14.73
C ALA A 45 -12.01 -16.33 15.36
N PHE A 46 -12.12 -15.07 15.02
CA PHE A 46 -11.25 -14.01 15.53
C PHE A 46 -12.06 -12.80 15.99
N THR A 47 -11.48 -12.03 16.90
CA THR A 47 -12.04 -10.75 17.36
C THR A 47 -11.06 -9.64 17.01
N LEU A 48 -11.56 -8.60 16.35
CA LEU A 48 -10.76 -7.43 16.02
C LEU A 48 -10.84 -6.37 17.13
N PRO A 49 -9.77 -5.63 17.39
CA PRO A 49 -9.88 -4.41 18.18
C PRO A 49 -10.81 -3.43 17.44
N ASP A 50 -11.64 -2.73 18.20
CA ASP A 50 -12.52 -1.71 17.62
C ASP A 50 -11.72 -0.41 17.40
N PRO A 51 -11.59 0.10 16.15
CA PRO A 51 -10.86 1.33 15.89
C PRO A 51 -11.46 2.56 16.62
N LEU A 52 -12.73 2.49 17.02
CA LEU A 52 -13.42 3.55 17.73
C LEU A 52 -13.46 3.35 19.27
N VAL A 53 -12.58 2.50 19.79
CA VAL A 53 -12.44 2.30 21.24
C VAL A 53 -10.97 2.52 21.64
N MET A 54 -10.74 3.44 22.58
CA MET A 54 -9.42 3.72 23.13
C MET A 54 -8.91 2.52 23.96
N GLN A 55 -7.60 2.44 24.21
CA GLN A 55 -7.04 1.46 25.16
C GLN A 55 -7.63 1.58 26.58
N SER A 56 -8.10 2.77 26.94
CA SER A 56 -8.83 3.02 28.20
C SER A 56 -10.24 2.44 28.25
N GLY A 57 -10.78 2.00 27.11
CA GLY A 57 -12.20 1.62 26.94
C GLY A 57 -13.12 2.80 26.58
N GLU A 58 -12.63 4.04 26.53
CA GLU A 58 -13.40 5.21 26.10
C GLU A 58 -13.77 5.10 24.62
N LYS A 59 -15.04 5.38 24.27
CA LYS A 59 -15.50 5.32 22.89
C LYS A 59 -15.21 6.63 22.15
N VAL A 60 -14.72 6.53 20.95
CA VAL A 60 -14.51 7.66 20.01
C VAL A 60 -15.83 7.95 19.30
N THR A 61 -16.36 9.13 19.48
CA THR A 61 -17.70 9.50 19.01
C THR A 61 -17.72 10.49 17.85
N ASP A 62 -16.60 11.18 17.63
CA ASP A 62 -16.50 12.22 16.61
C ASP A 62 -15.08 12.35 16.02
N ALA A 63 -14.97 13.13 14.94
CA ALA A 63 -13.73 13.33 14.20
C ALA A 63 -12.63 14.05 15.02
N SER A 64 -12.99 14.99 15.91
CA SER A 64 -12.03 15.70 16.76
C SER A 64 -11.35 14.73 17.74
N MET A 65 -12.17 13.94 18.45
CA MET A 65 -11.67 12.93 19.37
C MET A 65 -10.80 11.88 18.66
N TRP A 66 -11.18 11.49 17.44
CA TRP A 66 -10.33 10.63 16.61
C TRP A 66 -8.97 11.28 16.34
N MET A 67 -8.94 12.50 15.82
CA MET A 67 -7.71 13.18 15.43
C MET A 67 -6.79 13.50 16.62
N GLU A 68 -7.38 13.90 17.75
CA GLU A 68 -6.64 14.41 18.89
C GLU A 68 -6.21 13.31 19.87
N LYS A 69 -6.97 12.20 19.95
CA LYS A 69 -6.73 11.14 20.94
C LYS A 69 -6.45 9.79 20.30
N ARG A 70 -7.41 9.20 19.58
CA ARG A 70 -7.29 7.79 19.14
C ARG A 70 -6.26 7.60 18.03
N ARG A 71 -6.22 8.47 17.05
CA ARG A 71 -5.22 8.40 15.98
C ARG A 71 -3.78 8.46 16.50
N PRO A 72 -3.39 9.39 17.39
CA PRO A 72 -2.07 9.37 18.04
C PRO A 72 -1.80 8.11 18.86
N GLU A 73 -2.80 7.58 19.57
CA GLU A 73 -2.67 6.34 20.34
C GLU A 73 -2.39 5.14 19.43
N LEU A 74 -3.12 5.00 18.32
CA LEU A 74 -2.90 3.93 17.34
C LEU A 74 -1.52 4.06 16.68
N LEU A 75 -1.11 5.28 16.29
CA LEU A 75 0.24 5.51 15.76
C LEU A 75 1.31 5.05 16.75
N ALA A 76 1.17 5.37 18.04
CA ALA A 76 2.10 4.95 19.08
C ALA A 76 2.14 3.42 19.24
N LEU A 77 0.98 2.74 19.17
CA LEU A 77 0.90 1.29 19.23
C LEU A 77 1.60 0.63 18.03
N PHE A 78 1.34 1.08 16.80
CA PHE A 78 2.04 0.58 15.62
C PHE A 78 3.56 0.86 15.67
N GLN A 79 3.96 2.02 16.17
CA GLN A 79 5.38 2.37 16.37
C GLN A 79 6.03 1.45 17.40
N THR A 80 5.37 1.19 18.52
CA THR A 80 5.98 0.41 19.60
C THR A 80 6.00 -1.08 19.31
N GLU A 81 4.91 -1.62 18.73
CA GLU A 81 4.68 -3.06 18.68
C GLU A 81 4.95 -3.67 17.29
N VAL A 82 5.00 -2.87 16.21
CA VAL A 82 5.08 -3.39 14.84
C VAL A 82 6.27 -2.84 14.06
N TYR A 83 6.24 -1.56 13.68
CA TYR A 83 7.24 -0.99 12.77
C TYR A 83 8.48 -0.46 13.47
N GLY A 84 8.38 -0.20 14.76
CA GLY A 84 9.40 0.43 15.60
C GLY A 84 9.34 1.95 15.56
N ARG A 85 9.78 2.56 16.67
CA ARG A 85 9.87 4.02 16.77
C ARG A 85 11.02 4.54 15.93
N THR A 86 10.73 5.51 15.08
CA THR A 86 11.74 6.22 14.30
C THR A 86 12.59 7.06 15.21
N MET A 87 13.92 6.86 15.16
CA MET A 87 14.88 7.55 16.04
C MET A 87 15.18 8.99 15.60
N ALA A 88 14.82 9.35 14.36
CA ALA A 88 15.10 10.67 13.79
C ALA A 88 13.90 11.24 13.04
N GLY A 89 13.63 12.52 13.24
CA GLY A 89 12.77 13.32 12.38
C GLY A 89 13.49 13.70 11.05
N ARG A 90 13.15 14.86 10.49
CA ARG A 90 13.94 15.46 9.41
C ARG A 90 15.28 15.91 9.98
N PRO A 91 16.43 15.45 9.41
CA PRO A 91 17.75 15.91 9.86
C PRO A 91 17.94 17.40 9.56
N GLU A 92 18.44 18.15 10.53
CA GLU A 92 18.70 19.61 10.38
C GLU A 92 19.70 19.93 9.27
N LYS A 93 20.72 19.07 9.11
CA LYS A 93 21.77 19.23 8.09
C LYS A 93 21.42 18.62 6.73
N MET A 94 20.22 18.06 6.57
CA MET A 94 19.82 17.42 5.32
C MET A 94 19.88 18.43 4.16
N THR A 95 20.61 18.05 3.11
CA THR A 95 20.73 18.77 1.86
C THR A 95 20.36 17.88 0.68
N TRP A 96 20.29 18.45 -0.51
CA TRP A 96 20.09 17.70 -1.75
C TRP A 96 20.86 18.32 -2.90
N LYS A 97 21.15 17.49 -3.91
CA LYS A 97 21.87 17.92 -5.10
C LYS A 97 21.18 17.33 -6.35
N LEU A 98 20.97 18.19 -7.33
CA LEU A 98 20.64 17.76 -8.69
C LEU A 98 21.93 17.22 -9.34
N THR A 99 21.99 15.90 -9.57
CA THR A 99 23.19 15.23 -10.10
C THR A 99 23.12 14.99 -11.60
N ALA A 100 21.92 14.94 -12.17
CA ALA A 100 21.70 14.87 -13.61
C ALA A 100 20.35 15.46 -13.99
N ALA A 101 20.25 16.02 -15.20
CA ALA A 101 18.99 16.45 -15.79
C ALA A 101 19.02 16.26 -17.31
N ASP A 102 17.90 15.81 -17.86
CA ASP A 102 17.68 15.74 -19.30
C ASP A 102 16.35 16.46 -19.63
N PRO A 103 16.37 17.63 -20.27
CA PRO A 103 15.17 18.36 -20.62
C PRO A 103 14.40 17.73 -21.80
N ASN A 104 14.96 16.71 -22.46
CA ASN A 104 14.40 16.05 -23.63
C ASN A 104 14.22 14.54 -23.43
N ALA A 105 14.09 14.09 -22.19
CA ALA A 105 13.84 12.69 -21.87
C ALA A 105 12.63 12.13 -22.64
N LEU A 106 12.61 10.81 -22.86
CA LEU A 106 11.56 10.09 -23.57
C LEU A 106 11.26 10.69 -24.96
N ASN A 107 12.30 10.93 -25.75
CA ASN A 107 12.21 11.53 -27.07
C ASN A 107 11.52 12.91 -27.07
N GLY A 108 11.81 13.73 -26.06
CA GLY A 108 11.28 15.08 -25.92
C GLY A 108 9.90 15.17 -25.27
N ARG A 109 9.29 14.07 -24.81
CA ARG A 109 7.99 14.05 -24.14
C ARG A 109 8.04 14.42 -22.66
N ALA A 110 9.21 14.32 -22.04
CA ALA A 110 9.40 14.52 -20.62
C ALA A 110 10.68 15.29 -20.27
N ILE A 111 10.79 15.67 -19.01
CA ILE A 111 12.02 16.14 -18.39
C ILE A 111 12.38 15.11 -17.32
N SER A 112 13.62 14.66 -17.28
CA SER A 112 14.11 13.83 -16.19
C SER A 112 15.12 14.57 -15.32
N LYS A 113 15.11 14.25 -14.02
CA LYS A 113 16.04 14.76 -13.01
C LYS A 113 16.52 13.60 -12.15
N LYS A 114 17.80 13.61 -11.74
CA LYS A 114 18.30 12.78 -10.65
C LYS A 114 18.66 13.67 -9.49
N VAL A 115 18.04 13.43 -8.35
CA VAL A 115 18.30 14.18 -7.12
C VAL A 115 18.79 13.21 -6.05
N VAL A 116 19.86 13.59 -5.36
CA VAL A 116 20.38 12.82 -4.23
C VAL A 116 20.16 13.64 -2.95
N LEU A 117 19.50 13.02 -1.97
CA LEU A 117 19.34 13.53 -0.63
C LEU A 117 20.54 13.07 0.22
N TYR A 118 21.19 13.99 0.92
CA TYR A 118 22.29 13.74 1.86
C TYR A 118 21.82 14.04 3.27
N PHE A 119 21.73 13.02 4.13
CA PHE A 119 21.05 13.16 5.41
C PHE A 119 21.89 13.79 6.51
N ASP A 120 23.21 13.82 6.37
CA ASP A 120 24.13 14.55 7.26
C ASP A 120 24.66 15.86 6.65
N GLY A 121 24.20 16.19 5.45
CA GLY A 121 24.63 17.36 4.69
C GLY A 121 25.92 17.19 3.90
N THR A 122 26.51 15.97 3.87
CA THR A 122 27.75 15.68 3.13
C THR A 122 27.56 14.62 2.05
N GLU A 123 28.33 14.71 0.96
CA GLU A 123 28.27 13.71 -0.13
C GLU A 123 28.88 12.35 0.26
N ALA A 124 29.64 12.29 1.34
CA ALA A 124 30.22 11.05 1.87
C ALA A 124 29.32 10.33 2.87
N GLY A 125 28.27 10.99 3.35
CA GLY A 125 27.35 10.48 4.35
C GLY A 125 26.22 9.61 3.74
N PRO A 126 25.28 9.17 4.61
CA PRO A 126 24.13 8.40 4.16
C PRO A 126 23.26 9.22 3.22
N SER A 127 22.88 8.62 2.12
CA SER A 127 22.19 9.32 1.04
C SER A 127 21.12 8.44 0.38
N MET A 128 20.18 9.08 -0.33
CA MET A 128 19.15 8.40 -1.11
C MET A 128 18.93 9.12 -2.43
N GLN A 129 19.00 8.40 -3.53
CA GLN A 129 18.69 8.91 -4.85
C GLN A 129 17.19 8.86 -5.12
N MET A 130 16.71 9.88 -5.81
CA MET A 130 15.39 9.93 -6.44
C MET A 130 15.56 10.11 -7.95
N ASP A 131 14.93 9.25 -8.73
CA ASP A 131 14.78 9.42 -10.18
C ASP A 131 13.42 10.06 -10.44
N ILE A 132 13.42 11.24 -11.04
CA ILE A 132 12.23 12.08 -11.24
C ILE A 132 11.98 12.24 -12.73
N THR A 133 10.74 12.05 -13.15
CA THR A 133 10.30 12.28 -14.52
C THR A 133 9.04 13.12 -14.53
N LEU A 134 9.06 14.24 -15.24
CA LEU A 134 7.97 15.20 -15.32
C LEU A 134 7.46 15.31 -16.75
N PRO A 135 6.15 15.25 -17.00
CA PRO A 135 5.62 15.51 -18.34
C PRO A 135 5.92 16.96 -18.77
N LYS A 136 6.09 17.19 -20.07
CA LYS A 136 6.23 18.55 -20.64
C LYS A 136 4.87 19.24 -20.73
N GLN A 137 4.41 19.77 -19.62
CA GLN A 137 3.16 20.53 -19.53
C GLN A 137 3.30 21.71 -18.56
N SER A 138 2.22 22.46 -18.35
CA SER A 138 2.18 23.53 -17.34
C SER A 138 2.43 22.95 -15.94
N ARG A 139 3.08 23.72 -15.07
CA ARG A 139 3.50 23.32 -13.72
C ARG A 139 2.87 24.20 -12.66
N PRO A 140 2.80 23.73 -11.40
CA PRO A 140 3.30 22.46 -10.88
C PRO A 140 2.42 21.26 -11.32
N VAL A 141 3.00 20.03 -11.31
CA VAL A 141 2.29 18.80 -11.69
C VAL A 141 2.08 17.89 -10.48
N PRO A 142 0.93 17.19 -10.38
CA PRO A 142 0.73 16.17 -9.36
C PRO A 142 1.72 15.01 -9.57
N MET A 143 2.08 14.32 -8.48
CA MET A 143 3.16 13.35 -8.50
C MET A 143 2.72 11.96 -8.06
N TYR A 144 3.26 10.93 -8.69
CA TYR A 144 3.34 9.58 -8.15
C TYR A 144 4.73 9.33 -7.58
N MET A 145 4.82 9.12 -6.26
CA MET A 145 6.04 8.70 -5.58
C MET A 145 6.02 7.19 -5.41
N LEU A 146 6.97 6.50 -6.04
CA LEU A 146 7.08 5.05 -6.05
C LEU A 146 8.16 4.60 -5.07
N ALA A 147 7.79 3.71 -4.16
CA ALA A 147 8.70 3.14 -3.18
C ALA A 147 9.55 2.05 -3.82
N GLU A 148 10.82 2.32 -4.08
CA GLU A 148 11.89 1.47 -4.64
C GLU A 148 11.58 0.91 -6.03
N TRP A 149 10.54 0.08 -6.14
CA TRP A 149 10.17 -0.59 -7.38
C TRP A 149 9.22 0.26 -8.21
N GLY A 150 9.61 0.47 -9.43
CA GLY A 150 8.82 1.21 -10.38
C GLY A 150 9.60 1.47 -11.66
N SER A 151 8.88 1.84 -12.68
CA SER A 151 9.40 2.32 -13.95
C SER A 151 8.64 3.58 -14.36
N VAL A 152 9.21 4.30 -15.30
CA VAL A 152 8.47 5.40 -15.92
C VAL A 152 7.42 4.81 -16.85
N LEU A 153 6.18 4.87 -16.42
CA LEU A 153 5.03 4.37 -17.17
C LEU A 153 4.44 5.52 -17.99
N PRO A 154 4.39 5.39 -19.33
CA PRO A 154 3.87 6.44 -20.20
C PRO A 154 2.46 6.89 -19.84
N GLU A 155 1.60 5.96 -19.44
CA GLU A 155 0.22 6.24 -19.05
C GLU A 155 0.09 7.20 -17.85
N ILE A 156 1.05 7.19 -16.93
CA ILE A 156 1.09 8.13 -15.78
C ILE A 156 1.37 9.54 -16.30
N LEU A 157 2.39 9.67 -17.17
CA LEU A 157 2.77 10.96 -17.78
C LEU A 157 1.66 11.50 -18.69
N ASP A 158 1.00 10.62 -19.46
CA ASP A 158 -0.08 11.00 -20.38
C ASP A 158 -1.33 11.50 -19.63
N ARG A 159 -1.54 11.06 -18.37
CA ARG A 159 -2.57 11.60 -17.46
C ARG A 159 -2.14 12.92 -16.78
N GLY A 160 -0.91 13.39 -17.02
CA GLY A 160 -0.41 14.64 -16.47
C GLY A 160 0.25 14.54 -15.10
N TYR A 161 0.57 13.36 -14.64
CA TYR A 161 1.33 13.16 -13.40
C TYR A 161 2.83 13.07 -13.68
N GLY A 162 3.63 13.58 -12.76
CA GLY A 162 5.05 13.25 -12.68
C GLY A 162 5.29 11.97 -11.87
N ILE A 163 6.50 11.43 -12.00
CA ILE A 163 6.91 10.20 -11.32
C ILE A 163 8.20 10.48 -10.54
N ILE A 164 8.25 10.02 -9.28
CA ILE A 164 9.44 9.96 -8.44
C ILE A 164 9.67 8.49 -8.08
N ILE A 165 10.87 7.96 -8.31
CA ILE A 165 11.28 6.63 -7.84
C ILE A 165 12.33 6.82 -6.75
N CYS A 166 11.98 6.48 -5.50
CA CYS A 166 12.87 6.58 -4.35
C CYS A 166 13.70 5.31 -4.20
N LYS A 167 15.02 5.41 -4.14
CA LYS A 167 15.95 4.27 -3.98
C LYS A 167 16.15 3.94 -2.51
N LEU A 168 15.14 3.36 -1.88
CA LEU A 168 15.06 3.12 -0.43
C LEU A 168 16.10 2.12 0.07
N THR A 169 16.50 1.17 -0.76
CA THR A 169 17.52 0.18 -0.41
C THR A 169 18.91 0.78 -0.24
N GLN A 170 19.15 2.01 -0.70
CA GLN A 170 20.39 2.75 -0.45
C GLN A 170 20.51 3.18 1.02
N ILE A 171 19.41 3.44 1.71
CA ILE A 171 19.42 3.83 3.13
C ILE A 171 19.25 2.65 4.07
N GLN A 172 18.62 1.58 3.61
CA GLN A 172 18.45 0.32 4.33
C GLN A 172 18.34 -0.82 3.32
N ALA A 173 19.40 -1.59 3.17
CA ALA A 173 19.37 -2.79 2.34
C ALA A 173 18.33 -3.79 2.88
N ASP A 174 17.68 -4.53 1.99
CA ASP A 174 16.73 -5.58 2.32
C ASP A 174 17.45 -6.88 2.74
N SER A 175 18.20 -6.79 3.82
CA SER A 175 19.00 -7.90 4.37
C SER A 175 19.09 -7.81 5.89
N PRO A 176 18.99 -8.94 6.62
CA PRO A 176 19.07 -8.97 8.07
C PRO A 176 20.44 -8.52 8.60
N ASP A 177 21.51 -8.71 7.83
CA ASP A 177 22.89 -8.49 8.26
C ASP A 177 23.39 -7.05 8.00
N ARG A 178 22.50 -6.15 7.54
CA ARG A 178 22.89 -4.81 7.07
C ARG A 178 22.39 -3.69 8.01
N TYR A 179 22.32 -3.97 9.32
CA TYR A 179 21.97 -2.94 10.29
C TYR A 179 23.07 -1.87 10.41
N THR A 180 24.31 -2.27 10.54
CA THR A 180 25.46 -1.37 10.79
C THR A 180 25.74 -0.39 9.65
N ASP A 181 25.33 -0.74 8.42
CA ASP A 181 25.52 0.07 7.22
C ASP A 181 24.25 0.84 6.83
N SER A 182 23.29 0.92 7.74
CA SER A 182 21.98 1.49 7.46
C SER A 182 21.78 2.86 8.10
N ILE A 183 20.79 3.59 7.59
CA ILE A 183 20.33 4.84 8.21
C ILE A 183 19.90 4.67 9.67
N ARG A 184 19.48 3.45 10.05
CA ARG A 184 19.08 3.12 11.42
C ARG A 184 20.27 3.19 12.36
N ALA A 185 21.39 2.58 11.98
CA ALA A 185 22.63 2.63 12.75
C ALA A 185 23.25 4.02 12.75
N PHE A 186 23.11 4.78 11.65
CA PHE A 186 23.61 6.15 11.57
C PHE A 186 22.98 7.06 12.65
N PHE A 187 21.70 6.91 12.93
CA PHE A 187 21.00 7.69 13.96
C PHE A 187 20.98 7.01 15.34
N ALA A 188 21.52 5.80 15.45
CA ALA A 188 21.60 5.11 16.73
C ALA A 188 22.70 5.70 17.65
N PRO A 189 22.62 5.49 18.97
CA PRO A 189 23.68 5.85 19.88
C PRO A 189 25.03 5.22 19.48
N PRO A 190 26.18 5.92 19.70
CA PRO A 190 27.49 5.39 19.36
C PRO A 190 27.73 4.01 19.98
N GLY A 191 28.21 3.07 19.15
CA GLY A 191 28.52 1.71 19.57
C GLY A 191 27.35 0.71 19.58
N GLN A 192 26.13 1.14 19.25
CA GLN A 192 24.99 0.24 19.10
C GLN A 192 25.16 -0.61 17.82
N LYS A 193 25.18 -1.94 17.98
CA LYS A 193 25.38 -2.90 16.87
C LYS A 193 24.10 -3.52 16.34
N GLU A 194 23.01 -3.38 17.07
CA GLU A 194 21.69 -3.92 16.73
C GLU A 194 20.58 -3.01 17.27
N PRO A 195 19.39 -3.01 16.68
CA PRO A 195 18.28 -2.19 17.16
C PRO A 195 17.74 -2.74 18.48
N LYS A 196 17.26 -1.84 19.37
CA LYS A 196 16.46 -2.22 20.53
C LYS A 196 15.11 -2.79 20.08
N PRO A 197 14.41 -3.54 20.95
CA PRO A 197 13.16 -4.19 20.58
C PRO A 197 12.05 -3.29 20.03
N ASP A 198 12.03 -2.02 20.40
CA ASP A 198 11.06 -1.03 19.99
C ASP A 198 11.60 0.00 18.97
N GLU A 199 12.83 -0.18 18.50
CA GLU A 199 13.42 0.65 17.45
C GLU A 199 13.02 0.14 16.07
N TRP A 200 12.98 1.05 15.12
CA TRP A 200 12.50 0.82 13.76
C TRP A 200 13.18 -0.35 13.03
N GLY A 201 12.34 -1.13 12.33
CA GLY A 201 12.79 -2.13 11.36
C GLY A 201 13.10 -1.49 10.00
N ALA A 202 13.44 -2.31 9.02
CA ALA A 202 13.72 -1.86 7.65
C ALA A 202 12.51 -1.14 7.02
N ILE A 203 11.29 -1.65 7.24
CA ILE A 203 10.06 -1.00 6.76
C ILE A 203 9.91 0.40 7.36
N GLY A 204 10.22 0.58 8.65
CA GLY A 204 10.25 1.89 9.28
C GLY A 204 11.27 2.84 8.66
N ALA A 205 12.47 2.33 8.32
CA ALA A 205 13.51 3.11 7.64
C ALA A 205 13.12 3.51 6.22
N TRP A 206 12.52 2.61 5.45
CA TRP A 206 11.99 2.93 4.12
C TRP A 206 10.87 3.96 4.17
N ALA A 207 9.94 3.82 5.12
CA ALA A 207 8.88 4.80 5.36
C ALA A 207 9.44 6.19 5.72
N TRP A 208 10.49 6.24 6.54
CA TRP A 208 11.19 7.48 6.86
C TRP A 208 11.82 8.10 5.61
N GLY A 209 12.48 7.31 4.76
CA GLY A 209 13.06 7.77 3.50
C GLY A 209 12.02 8.42 2.57
N LEU A 210 10.81 7.84 2.48
CA LEU A 210 9.69 8.41 1.71
C LEU A 210 9.26 9.77 2.26
N SER A 211 9.20 9.95 3.58
CA SER A 211 8.92 11.26 4.19
C SER A 211 10.04 12.26 3.93
N ARG A 212 11.29 11.83 3.82
CA ARG A 212 12.42 12.72 3.44
C ARG A 212 12.35 13.13 1.97
N ALA A 213 11.90 12.20 1.09
CA ALA A 213 11.61 12.56 -0.30
C ALA A 213 10.51 13.62 -0.40
N MET A 214 9.48 13.54 0.46
CA MET A 214 8.42 14.55 0.54
C MET A 214 8.96 15.93 0.97
N ASP A 215 9.98 15.97 1.85
CA ASP A 215 10.63 17.23 2.22
C ASP A 215 11.28 17.94 1.00
N TYR A 216 11.84 17.16 0.06
CA TYR A 216 12.35 17.70 -1.21
C TYR A 216 11.21 18.18 -2.11
N VAL A 217 10.15 17.37 -2.27
CA VAL A 217 9.00 17.73 -3.14
C VAL A 217 8.43 19.10 -2.79
N GLN A 218 8.36 19.44 -1.50
CA GLN A 218 7.88 20.74 -1.03
C GLN A 218 8.77 21.93 -1.47
N THR A 219 9.98 21.66 -1.94
CA THR A 219 10.92 22.70 -2.38
C THR A 219 11.06 22.82 -3.90
N ASP A 220 10.60 21.83 -4.65
CA ASP A 220 10.69 21.83 -6.11
C ASP A 220 9.44 22.47 -6.73
N PRO A 221 9.55 23.67 -7.37
CA PRO A 221 8.41 24.39 -7.91
C PRO A 221 7.73 23.70 -9.10
N ASP A 222 8.34 22.68 -9.65
CA ASP A 222 7.78 21.90 -10.75
C ASP A 222 6.72 20.86 -10.26
N MET A 223 6.63 20.62 -8.93
CA MET A 223 5.81 19.57 -8.32
C MET A 223 4.70 20.17 -7.46
N ASP A 224 3.50 19.63 -7.58
CA ASP A 224 2.38 19.97 -6.69
C ASP A 224 2.48 19.15 -5.41
N ALA A 225 3.06 19.75 -4.37
CA ALA A 225 3.27 19.09 -3.08
C ALA A 225 1.96 18.72 -2.34
N GLU A 226 0.82 19.32 -2.73
CA GLU A 226 -0.49 18.97 -2.18
C GLU A 226 -1.14 17.76 -2.89
N LYS A 227 -0.57 17.34 -4.04
CA LYS A 227 -1.09 16.25 -4.86
C LYS A 227 -0.05 15.15 -5.08
N VAL A 228 0.49 14.62 -4.00
CA VAL A 228 1.43 13.50 -4.05
C VAL A 228 0.73 12.19 -3.73
N CYS A 229 0.68 11.31 -4.72
CA CYS A 229 0.28 9.91 -4.59
C CYS A 229 1.49 9.08 -4.17
N LEU A 230 1.42 8.39 -3.03
CA LEU A 230 2.44 7.45 -2.61
C LEU A 230 2.03 6.05 -3.03
N HIS A 231 2.87 5.34 -3.76
CA HIS A 231 2.62 3.98 -4.18
C HIS A 231 3.74 3.04 -3.73
N GLY A 232 3.36 1.88 -3.22
CA GLY A 232 4.27 0.78 -2.94
C GLY A 232 3.67 -0.57 -3.28
N PHE A 233 4.54 -1.49 -3.70
CA PHE A 233 4.15 -2.86 -4.04
C PHE A 233 4.84 -3.86 -3.10
N SER A 234 4.14 -4.94 -2.70
CA SER A 234 4.68 -6.00 -1.86
C SER A 234 5.27 -5.44 -0.56
N ARG A 235 6.53 -5.74 -0.21
CA ARG A 235 7.24 -5.21 0.97
C ARG A 235 7.33 -3.68 1.00
N PHE A 236 7.47 -3.06 -0.16
CA PHE A 236 7.44 -1.59 -0.25
C PHE A 236 6.01 -1.03 -0.19
N GLY A 237 4.98 -1.85 -0.45
CA GLY A 237 3.60 -1.56 -0.10
C GLY A 237 3.39 -1.43 1.41
N LYS A 238 4.04 -2.29 2.22
CA LYS A 238 4.06 -2.17 3.68
C LYS A 238 4.71 -0.84 4.12
N ALA A 239 5.85 -0.47 3.47
CA ALA A 239 6.53 0.79 3.74
C ALA A 239 5.70 2.03 3.33
N ALA A 240 5.05 1.98 2.17
CA ALA A 240 4.16 3.05 1.72
C ALA A 240 2.96 3.22 2.67
N MET A 241 2.34 2.11 3.09
CA MET A 241 1.25 2.14 4.08
C MET A 241 1.71 2.77 5.39
N TRP A 242 2.87 2.40 5.90
CA TRP A 242 3.37 2.99 7.14
C TRP A 242 3.79 4.45 6.98
N ALA A 243 4.42 4.83 5.85
CA ALA A 243 4.78 6.22 5.55
C ALA A 243 3.54 7.12 5.46
N GLY A 244 2.54 6.74 4.68
CA GLY A 244 1.34 7.55 4.48
C GLY A 244 0.46 7.65 5.73
N ALA A 245 0.46 6.64 6.62
CA ALA A 245 -0.22 6.71 7.91
C ALA A 245 0.41 7.75 8.84
N GLN A 246 1.76 7.87 8.84
CA GLN A 246 2.48 8.82 9.69
C GLN A 246 2.53 10.24 9.08
N ASP A 247 2.80 10.33 7.78
CA ASP A 247 3.03 11.59 7.08
C ASP A 247 1.77 12.00 6.28
N THR A 248 1.05 12.96 6.83
CA THR A 248 -0.21 13.43 6.26
C THR A 248 -0.06 14.27 4.99
N ARG A 249 1.16 14.60 4.57
CA ARG A 249 1.44 15.31 3.31
C ARG A 249 1.20 14.44 2.08
N PHE A 250 1.25 13.11 2.21
CA PHE A 250 0.81 12.23 1.13
C PHE A 250 -0.70 12.31 0.99
N ALA A 251 -1.16 12.82 -0.15
CA ALA A 251 -2.58 13.05 -0.40
C ALA A 251 -3.36 11.74 -0.59
N ILE A 252 -2.78 10.77 -1.28
CA ILE A 252 -3.34 9.43 -1.50
C ILE A 252 -2.22 8.39 -1.30
N THR A 253 -2.54 7.23 -0.73
CA THR A 253 -1.60 6.11 -0.67
C THR A 253 -2.19 4.88 -1.33
N PHE A 254 -1.37 4.21 -2.14
CA PHE A 254 -1.70 2.98 -2.86
C PHE A 254 -0.87 1.82 -2.33
N SER A 255 -1.54 0.78 -1.88
CA SER A 255 -0.97 -0.48 -1.40
C SER A 255 -1.22 -1.57 -2.43
N GLY A 256 -0.19 -1.96 -3.17
CA GLY A 256 -0.24 -3.11 -4.09
C GLY A 256 0.23 -4.39 -3.40
N GLU A 257 -0.67 -5.35 -3.21
CA GLU A 257 -0.38 -6.71 -2.73
C GLU A 257 0.56 -6.76 -1.52
N SER A 258 0.30 -5.91 -0.53
CA SER A 258 1.22 -5.71 0.59
C SER A 258 1.15 -6.79 1.69
N GLY A 259 0.11 -7.63 1.74
CA GLY A 259 0.01 -8.77 2.66
C GLY A 259 0.21 -8.43 4.13
N CYS A 260 0.69 -9.38 4.91
CA CYS A 260 0.95 -9.25 6.35
C CYS A 260 1.89 -8.10 6.66
N GLY A 261 1.50 -7.20 7.55
CA GLY A 261 2.25 -5.96 7.84
C GLY A 261 2.02 -4.83 6.82
N GLY A 262 1.01 -4.95 5.95
CA GLY A 262 0.63 -3.94 4.97
C GLY A 262 -0.84 -3.56 5.04
N ALA A 263 -1.74 -4.36 4.45
CA ALA A 263 -3.17 -4.05 4.39
C ALA A 263 -4.08 -5.26 4.60
N VAL A 264 -3.67 -6.26 5.38
CA VAL A 264 -4.42 -7.51 5.60
C VAL A 264 -4.71 -7.75 7.08
N LEU A 265 -5.84 -8.35 7.41
CA LEU A 265 -6.15 -8.79 8.77
C LEU A 265 -5.30 -10.00 9.16
N VAL A 266 -4.37 -9.82 10.10
CA VAL A 266 -3.44 -10.89 10.48
C VAL A 266 -4.06 -11.92 11.45
N ARG A 267 -5.13 -11.56 12.16
CA ARG A 267 -5.85 -12.50 13.06
C ARG A 267 -6.55 -13.62 12.32
N ARG A 268 -6.75 -13.50 11.02
CA ARG A 268 -7.29 -14.58 10.18
C ARG A 268 -6.35 -15.79 10.11
N GLY A 269 -5.03 -15.56 10.23
CA GLY A 269 -4.03 -16.63 10.11
C GLY A 269 -3.97 -17.26 8.71
N PHE A 270 -4.56 -16.62 7.71
CA PHE A 270 -4.56 -17.07 6.31
C PHE A 270 -3.29 -16.60 5.58
N GLY A 271 -2.72 -17.44 4.73
CA GLY A 271 -1.53 -17.11 3.95
C GLY A 271 -0.31 -16.74 4.79
N GLU A 272 0.23 -15.53 4.60
CA GLU A 272 1.39 -15.01 5.33
C GLU A 272 1.03 -14.61 6.75
N THR A 273 1.53 -15.37 7.74
CA THR A 273 1.31 -15.06 9.16
C THR A 273 2.41 -14.15 9.71
N VAL A 274 2.17 -13.55 10.88
CA VAL A 274 3.18 -12.75 11.63
C VAL A 274 4.43 -13.60 11.92
N LYS A 275 4.26 -14.87 12.29
CA LYS A 275 5.39 -15.79 12.50
C LYS A 275 6.17 -16.03 11.21
N ALA A 276 5.48 -16.23 10.09
CA ALA A 276 6.11 -16.48 8.80
C ALA A 276 6.95 -15.27 8.35
N VAL A 277 6.38 -14.06 8.40
CA VAL A 277 7.09 -12.85 7.98
C VAL A 277 8.27 -12.53 8.88
N ASN A 278 8.13 -12.66 10.21
CA ASN A 278 9.21 -12.41 11.17
C ASN A 278 10.36 -13.44 11.08
N SER A 279 10.03 -14.68 10.70
CA SER A 279 11.05 -15.74 10.54
C SER A 279 11.84 -15.57 9.24
N ARG A 280 11.17 -15.17 8.14
CA ARG A 280 11.79 -15.00 6.83
C ARG A 280 12.53 -13.69 6.67
N PHE A 281 12.00 -12.63 7.28
CA PHE A 281 12.50 -11.27 7.17
C PHE A 281 12.62 -10.63 8.55
N PRO A 282 13.52 -11.16 9.41
CA PRO A 282 13.62 -10.75 10.82
C PRO A 282 14.02 -9.29 11.03
N HIS A 283 14.43 -8.59 9.96
CA HIS A 283 14.86 -7.20 9.92
C HIS A 283 13.75 -6.21 9.50
N TRP A 284 12.60 -6.71 9.00
CA TRP A 284 11.57 -5.80 8.45
C TRP A 284 10.84 -5.02 9.54
N PHE A 285 10.47 -5.68 10.63
CA PHE A 285 9.72 -5.09 11.73
C PHE A 285 10.60 -4.89 12.97
N CYS A 286 10.08 -4.23 13.98
CA CYS A 286 10.78 -4.09 15.25
C CYS A 286 10.83 -5.42 16.04
N GLY A 287 11.72 -5.49 17.01
CA GLY A 287 11.88 -6.69 17.84
C GLY A 287 10.61 -7.06 18.61
N ASN A 288 9.83 -6.07 19.05
CA ASN A 288 8.57 -6.29 19.77
C ASN A 288 7.56 -7.09 18.95
N PHE A 289 7.51 -6.93 17.63
CA PHE A 289 6.56 -7.65 16.81
C PHE A 289 6.71 -9.17 16.86
N LYS A 290 7.91 -9.67 17.17
CA LYS A 290 8.20 -11.10 17.34
C LYS A 290 7.47 -11.75 18.52
N LYS A 291 7.02 -10.96 19.51
CA LYS A 291 6.22 -11.45 20.65
C LYS A 291 4.88 -12.06 20.21
N TYR A 292 4.39 -11.67 19.04
CA TYR A 292 3.08 -12.05 18.51
C TYR A 292 3.13 -13.24 17.53
N ASN A 293 4.31 -13.83 17.32
CA ASN A 293 4.49 -14.96 16.40
C ASN A 293 3.55 -16.15 16.68
N ASP A 294 3.37 -16.46 17.95
CA ASP A 294 2.55 -17.59 18.42
C ASP A 294 1.35 -17.14 19.27
N ASN A 295 1.13 -15.83 19.39
CA ASN A 295 0.02 -15.25 20.16
C ASN A 295 -0.49 -13.97 19.49
N ILE A 296 -1.05 -14.11 18.29
CA ILE A 296 -1.54 -12.96 17.50
C ILE A 296 -2.65 -12.18 18.20
N ASN A 297 -3.44 -12.84 19.05
CA ASN A 297 -4.54 -12.19 19.76
C ASN A 297 -4.06 -11.18 20.83
N ALA A 298 -2.81 -11.28 21.28
CA ALA A 298 -2.22 -10.31 22.19
C ALA A 298 -1.73 -9.03 21.50
N LEU A 299 -1.63 -9.01 20.17
CA LEU A 299 -1.28 -7.80 19.41
C LEU A 299 -2.38 -6.75 19.63
N PRO A 300 -2.06 -5.53 20.10
CA PRO A 300 -3.08 -4.52 20.43
C PRO A 300 -3.74 -3.86 19.23
N VAL A 301 -3.28 -4.16 18.02
CA VAL A 301 -3.76 -3.59 16.75
C VAL A 301 -3.99 -4.67 15.69
N ASP A 302 -4.71 -4.30 14.62
CA ASP A 302 -4.75 -5.04 13.35
C ASP A 302 -4.85 -4.05 12.18
N TRP A 303 -4.63 -4.47 10.95
CA TRP A 303 -4.35 -3.56 9.82
C TRP A 303 -5.57 -2.78 9.29
N HIS A 304 -6.81 -3.13 9.68
CA HIS A 304 -7.95 -2.24 9.49
C HIS A 304 -7.76 -0.90 10.26
N GLU A 305 -7.10 -0.93 11.42
CA GLU A 305 -6.76 0.29 12.16
C GLU A 305 -5.64 1.08 11.49
N LEU A 306 -4.68 0.40 10.81
CA LEU A 306 -3.69 1.10 9.98
C LEU A 306 -4.37 1.82 8.80
N ILE A 307 -5.33 1.16 8.12
CA ILE A 307 -6.13 1.78 7.07
C ILE A 307 -6.95 2.96 7.63
N ALA A 308 -7.54 2.81 8.81
CA ALA A 308 -8.29 3.87 9.47
C ALA A 308 -7.46 5.12 9.79
N LEU A 309 -6.13 4.99 10.02
CA LEU A 309 -5.23 6.14 10.25
C LEU A 309 -5.16 7.13 9.09
N TYR A 310 -5.62 6.74 7.91
CA TYR A 310 -5.67 7.61 6.74
C TYR A 310 -6.83 8.61 6.79
N ALA A 311 -7.93 8.26 7.45
CA ALA A 311 -9.11 9.12 7.48
C ALA A 311 -8.77 10.56 7.94
N PRO A 312 -9.28 11.60 7.23
CA PRO A 312 -10.22 11.54 6.11
C PRO A 312 -9.59 11.46 4.69
N ARG A 313 -8.26 11.24 4.58
CA ARG A 313 -7.55 11.14 3.28
C ARG A 313 -7.88 9.81 2.60
N PRO A 314 -7.89 9.77 1.25
CA PRO A 314 -8.11 8.54 0.53
C PRO A 314 -6.91 7.57 0.61
N VAL A 315 -7.22 6.28 0.60
CA VAL A 315 -6.27 5.16 0.52
C VAL A 315 -6.80 4.11 -0.45
N TYR A 316 -5.92 3.40 -1.13
CA TYR A 316 -6.30 2.37 -2.09
C TYR A 316 -5.58 1.06 -1.82
N ILE A 317 -6.31 -0.05 -1.79
CA ILE A 317 -5.79 -1.40 -1.59
C ILE A 317 -6.03 -2.21 -2.86
N ALA A 318 -4.96 -2.74 -3.45
CA ALA A 318 -5.01 -3.62 -4.61
C ALA A 318 -4.50 -5.00 -4.24
N VAL A 319 -5.22 -6.02 -4.67
CA VAL A 319 -4.88 -7.43 -4.46
C VAL A 319 -5.09 -8.24 -5.74
N ALA A 320 -4.58 -9.46 -5.77
CA ALA A 320 -4.73 -10.37 -6.89
C ALA A 320 -5.41 -11.67 -6.46
N SER A 321 -6.30 -12.20 -7.28
CA SER A 321 -7.18 -13.32 -6.94
C SER A 321 -6.46 -14.64 -6.69
N GLU A 322 -5.22 -14.77 -7.17
CA GLU A 322 -4.38 -15.96 -7.02
C GLU A 322 -3.19 -15.73 -6.07
N ASP A 323 -3.08 -14.52 -5.48
CA ASP A 323 -2.07 -14.22 -4.45
C ASP A 323 -2.58 -14.63 -3.06
N TYR A 324 -2.84 -15.94 -2.89
CA TYR A 324 -3.35 -16.49 -1.61
C TYR A 324 -2.40 -16.24 -0.44
N TRP A 325 -1.10 -16.10 -0.71
CA TRP A 325 -0.13 -15.75 0.32
C TRP A 325 -0.41 -14.37 0.93
N GLY A 326 -0.89 -13.43 0.13
CA GLY A 326 -1.26 -12.08 0.55
C GLY A 326 -2.63 -11.95 1.20
N ASP A 327 -3.43 -13.02 1.26
CA ASP A 327 -4.83 -13.04 1.77
C ASP A 327 -5.68 -11.90 1.15
N PRO A 328 -6.11 -12.04 -0.10
CA PRO A 328 -6.91 -11.01 -0.77
C PRO A 328 -8.22 -10.69 -0.05
N TYR A 329 -8.89 -11.72 0.49
CA TYR A 329 -10.14 -11.52 1.22
C TYR A 329 -9.92 -10.84 2.59
N GLY A 330 -8.85 -11.19 3.30
CA GLY A 330 -8.44 -10.50 4.52
C GLY A 330 -8.09 -9.02 4.30
N SER A 331 -7.57 -8.68 3.12
CA SER A 331 -7.32 -7.29 2.72
C SER A 331 -8.62 -6.51 2.47
N PHE A 332 -9.61 -7.14 1.84
CA PHE A 332 -10.95 -6.57 1.70
C PHE A 332 -11.61 -6.32 3.05
N LEU A 333 -11.56 -7.31 3.94
CA LEU A 333 -12.11 -7.17 5.29
C LEU A 333 -11.40 -6.07 6.08
N ALA A 334 -10.08 -5.92 5.93
CA ALA A 334 -9.35 -4.82 6.57
C ALA A 334 -9.83 -3.45 6.06
N ALA A 335 -10.05 -3.31 4.75
CA ALA A 335 -10.63 -2.11 4.16
C ALA A 335 -12.05 -1.83 4.71
N LYS A 336 -12.89 -2.86 4.78
CA LYS A 336 -14.26 -2.76 5.28
C LYS A 336 -14.32 -2.34 6.76
N TYR A 337 -13.52 -2.97 7.62
CA TYR A 337 -13.52 -2.67 9.06
C TYR A 337 -12.87 -1.31 9.41
N ALA A 338 -12.21 -0.64 8.46
CA ALA A 338 -11.75 0.73 8.62
C ALA A 338 -12.85 1.80 8.38
N GLU A 339 -13.95 1.46 7.69
CA GLU A 339 -15.02 2.40 7.32
C GLU A 339 -15.65 3.19 8.47
N PRO A 340 -15.87 2.62 9.68
CA PRO A 340 -16.49 3.36 10.78
C PRO A 340 -15.77 4.69 11.07
N VAL A 341 -14.44 4.73 10.92
CA VAL A 341 -13.64 5.93 11.13
C VAL A 341 -13.90 6.97 10.03
N TYR A 342 -14.00 6.57 8.77
CA TYR A 342 -14.33 7.48 7.67
C TYR A 342 -15.72 8.11 7.85
N LYS A 343 -16.68 7.36 8.40
CA LYS A 343 -18.03 7.87 8.71
C LYS A 343 -18.00 9.01 9.71
N LEU A 344 -17.06 9.06 10.66
CA LEU A 344 -16.90 10.21 11.58
C LEU A 344 -16.63 11.53 10.84
N PHE A 345 -16.03 11.44 9.64
CA PHE A 345 -15.73 12.60 8.79
C PHE A 345 -16.78 12.84 7.70
N GLY A 346 -17.92 12.14 7.76
CA GLY A 346 -18.96 12.21 6.72
C GLY A 346 -18.48 11.66 5.37
N LYS A 347 -17.53 10.73 5.36
CA LYS A 347 -16.98 10.13 4.15
C LYS A 347 -17.48 8.71 3.97
N THR A 348 -17.76 8.34 2.72
CA THR A 348 -17.95 6.95 2.34
C THR A 348 -16.58 6.31 2.19
N GLY A 349 -16.29 5.25 2.96
CA GLY A 349 -15.05 4.50 2.84
C GLY A 349 -15.08 3.58 1.63
N LEU A 350 -15.16 2.27 1.88
CA LEU A 350 -15.28 1.23 0.85
C LEU A 350 -16.67 1.24 0.17
N GLY A 351 -17.73 1.45 0.95
CA GLY A 351 -19.09 1.62 0.44
C GLY A 351 -19.75 0.37 -0.13
N VAL A 352 -19.17 -0.81 0.09
CA VAL A 352 -19.73 -2.10 -0.29
C VAL A 352 -19.60 -3.09 0.86
N ASP A 353 -20.60 -3.97 1.01
CA ASP A 353 -20.64 -4.95 2.08
C ASP A 353 -20.12 -6.32 1.64
N GLU A 354 -20.25 -6.62 0.37
CA GLU A 354 -19.90 -7.92 -0.21
C GLU A 354 -18.57 -7.87 -0.94
N TRP A 355 -17.90 -9.01 -0.99
CA TRP A 355 -16.68 -9.22 -1.76
C TRP A 355 -16.92 -8.89 -3.24
N PRO A 356 -16.21 -7.92 -3.82
CA PRO A 356 -16.43 -7.54 -5.21
C PRO A 356 -15.99 -8.65 -6.17
N ALA A 357 -16.65 -8.70 -7.32
CA ALA A 357 -16.22 -9.58 -8.41
C ALA A 357 -14.78 -9.23 -8.85
N VAL A 358 -14.04 -10.26 -9.28
CA VAL A 358 -12.68 -10.07 -9.82
C VAL A 358 -12.71 -9.05 -10.98
N ASN A 359 -11.69 -8.21 -11.04
CA ASN A 359 -11.57 -7.08 -11.99
C ASN A 359 -12.68 -6.02 -11.86
N THR A 360 -13.21 -5.86 -10.65
CA THR A 360 -14.15 -4.79 -10.33
C THR A 360 -13.55 -3.89 -9.26
N ALA A 361 -13.30 -2.63 -9.61
CA ALA A 361 -12.86 -1.63 -8.65
C ALA A 361 -14.06 -1.02 -7.92
N VAL A 362 -13.95 -0.90 -6.59
CA VAL A 362 -14.99 -0.35 -5.71
C VAL A 362 -14.41 0.71 -4.77
N GLY A 363 -15.27 1.42 -4.09
CA GLY A 363 -14.90 2.33 -3.02
C GLY A 363 -14.82 3.80 -3.43
N ASP A 364 -14.93 4.67 -2.41
CA ASP A 364 -14.81 6.12 -2.57
C ASP A 364 -13.52 6.63 -1.89
N TYR A 365 -13.49 6.78 -0.55
CA TYR A 365 -12.27 7.18 0.16
C TYR A 365 -11.37 5.99 0.56
N ILE A 366 -11.91 4.78 0.62
CA ILE A 366 -11.13 3.54 0.64
C ILE A 366 -11.39 2.85 -0.70
N GLY A 367 -10.44 2.97 -1.64
CA GLY A 367 -10.52 2.26 -2.91
C GLY A 367 -10.05 0.82 -2.75
N PHE A 368 -10.64 -0.09 -3.52
CA PHE A 368 -10.26 -1.49 -3.52
C PHE A 368 -10.48 -2.13 -4.88
N HIS A 369 -9.59 -3.04 -5.28
CA HIS A 369 -9.86 -4.02 -6.32
C HIS A 369 -9.15 -5.35 -6.05
N ASN A 370 -9.76 -6.42 -6.56
CA ASN A 370 -9.16 -7.75 -6.68
C ASN A 370 -9.06 -8.09 -8.18
N ARG A 371 -7.84 -8.10 -8.74
CA ARG A 371 -7.65 -8.43 -10.16
C ARG A 371 -7.37 -9.91 -10.38
N THR A 372 -7.53 -10.41 -11.60
CA THR A 372 -7.09 -11.75 -11.99
C THR A 372 -5.57 -11.89 -11.91
N GLY A 373 -5.09 -13.06 -11.47
CA GLY A 373 -3.69 -13.48 -11.50
C GLY A 373 -3.02 -13.49 -10.14
N GLY A 374 -1.72 -13.81 -10.15
CA GLY A 374 -0.88 -13.94 -8.96
C GLY A 374 -0.17 -12.65 -8.57
N HIS A 375 0.81 -12.76 -7.66
CA HIS A 375 1.60 -11.66 -7.12
C HIS A 375 2.35 -10.90 -8.22
N GLY A 376 2.03 -9.64 -8.44
CA GLY A 376 2.62 -8.77 -9.47
C GLY A 376 1.84 -7.50 -9.70
N GLN A 377 2.28 -6.67 -10.63
CA GLN A 377 1.58 -5.47 -11.07
C GLN A 377 1.26 -5.55 -12.56
N THR A 378 0.10 -5.10 -12.93
CA THR A 378 -0.40 -5.15 -14.31
C THR A 378 -0.88 -3.77 -14.78
N PRO A 379 -1.11 -3.57 -16.08
CA PRO A 379 -1.75 -2.35 -16.57
C PRO A 379 -3.13 -2.09 -15.97
N TYR A 380 -3.85 -3.14 -15.56
CA TYR A 380 -5.15 -2.99 -14.89
C TYR A 380 -5.00 -2.26 -13.55
N ASP A 381 -4.01 -2.61 -12.72
CA ASP A 381 -3.76 -1.95 -11.43
C ASP A 381 -3.53 -0.45 -11.64
N TRP A 382 -2.65 -0.10 -12.58
CA TRP A 382 -2.32 1.29 -12.89
C TRP A 382 -3.52 2.08 -13.43
N GLN A 383 -4.35 1.43 -14.25
CA GLN A 383 -5.59 2.05 -14.71
C GLN A 383 -6.52 2.41 -13.54
N GLN A 384 -6.65 1.51 -12.55
CA GLN A 384 -7.50 1.78 -11.38
C GLN A 384 -6.88 2.84 -10.46
N TYR A 385 -5.56 2.81 -10.25
CA TYR A 385 -4.87 3.85 -9.47
C TYR A 385 -5.04 5.24 -10.09
N LEU A 386 -4.85 5.35 -11.39
CA LEU A 386 -5.02 6.61 -12.11
C LEU A 386 -6.48 7.11 -12.07
N ASN A 387 -7.46 6.23 -12.29
CA ASN A 387 -8.88 6.58 -12.19
C ASN A 387 -9.25 7.09 -10.79
N PHE A 388 -8.69 6.46 -9.74
CA PHE A 388 -8.92 6.88 -8.37
C PHE A 388 -8.30 8.24 -8.07
N SER A 389 -7.05 8.46 -8.48
CA SER A 389 -6.37 9.75 -8.29
C SER A 389 -7.06 10.87 -9.06
N ASP A 390 -7.44 10.64 -10.33
CA ASP A 390 -8.12 11.63 -11.16
C ASP A 390 -9.42 12.11 -10.52
N ARG A 391 -10.18 11.18 -9.93
CA ARG A 391 -11.42 11.50 -9.20
C ARG A 391 -11.16 12.37 -7.98
N HIS A 392 -10.19 12.02 -7.15
CA HIS A 392 -9.89 12.75 -5.91
C HIS A 392 -9.21 14.10 -6.16
N PHE A 393 -8.36 14.19 -7.17
CA PHE A 393 -7.70 15.44 -7.54
C PHE A 393 -8.49 16.29 -8.52
N ARG A 394 -9.63 15.81 -9.02
CA ARG A 394 -10.47 16.47 -10.04
C ARG A 394 -9.64 16.87 -11.27
N MET A 395 -8.88 15.92 -11.80
CA MET A 395 -7.89 16.18 -12.85
C MET A 395 -8.51 16.79 -14.11
N ASN A 396 -9.74 16.46 -14.46
CA ASN A 396 -10.45 17.08 -15.60
C ASN A 396 -10.61 18.60 -15.43
N GLU A 397 -10.94 19.05 -14.21
CA GLU A 397 -11.05 20.50 -13.90
C GLU A 397 -9.68 21.17 -13.87
N TYR A 398 -8.67 20.46 -13.38
CA TYR A 398 -7.29 20.92 -13.31
C TYR A 398 -6.70 21.14 -14.71
N GLN A 399 -6.87 20.18 -15.62
CA GLN A 399 -6.39 20.27 -17.01
C GLN A 399 -7.11 21.38 -17.79
N ASN A 400 -8.42 21.54 -17.61
CA ASN A 400 -9.19 22.62 -18.23
C ASN A 400 -8.71 24.01 -17.78
N LYS A 401 -8.43 24.21 -16.49
CA LYS A 401 -7.89 25.48 -15.97
C LYS A 401 -6.53 25.83 -16.58
N GLN A 402 -5.66 24.84 -16.75
CA GLN A 402 -4.34 25.06 -17.37
C GLN A 402 -4.42 25.42 -18.87
N GLN A 403 -5.41 24.89 -19.61
CA GLN A 403 -5.63 25.24 -21.02
C GLN A 403 -6.19 26.65 -21.20
N THR A 404 -6.95 27.15 -20.23
CA THR A 404 -7.54 28.50 -20.26
C THR A 404 -6.52 29.60 -19.88
N GLN A 405 -5.39 29.24 -19.29
CA GLN A 405 -4.33 30.17 -18.89
C GLN A 405 -3.18 30.26 -19.92
N ARG A 406 -3.27 29.52 -21.03
CA ARG A 406 -2.40 29.60 -22.21
C ARG A 406 -3.04 30.46 -23.28
#